data_7b5a019acf0c0793e17bcc3956600a8f
#
_entry.id   7b5a019acf0c0793e17bcc3956600a8f
#
_cell.length_a   1.000
_cell.length_b   1.000
_cell.length_c   1.000
_cell.angle_alpha   90.00
_cell.angle_beta   90.00
_cell.angle_gamma   90.00
#
_symmetry.space_group_name_H-M   'P 1'
#
loop_
_entity.id
_entity.type
_entity.pdbx_description
1 polymer ?
#
loop_
_entity_poly.entity_id
_entity_poly.type
_entity_poly.pdbx_seq_one_letter_code
_entity_poly.pdbx_strand_id
1 'polypeptide(L)'
;MSEEVNPSGPIKKKQRNKGKSLVQNDSKKVVAKGLSSKPMCSKQPQKEGAPCHNNSQDASQQTLKQKKQKSFEVRKEQSKLAKKGQQKRDCKNSEEVIEITKENSKIDNDARGENGANDQKTSKRLKERETFLEHIPVKQIDKFLKNQTADNIEYMEGHLRINPKFFKHAYLPFNDDQRDLLIIGLRDRNRAFEGDYVVARINPPDKWHTVPSGQKQKTGVIVCIREEIHPRRTIGHLKHDGVSTIFYPRDKRIPLLKIVPASLPKGFVTQPSIYEDTLFLAAVTNWVKPYFVVGRVVDIVGTAGDIKAESLAILSEHNIDVTPYSQELMEGLPSSDYVLTEDDIMGREDWRHECVFTIDPDTAVDLDDAVSCKLLENGNYEIGVHISDVTHFMEFLSPLDVQVAKRATTVYMTDNVYHMLPKQLCQACSLLPGQDKLTFSVIWEMTTDGKVVASRFSKTIINSCCQMAYKHAQTFIENPSNKWPDDFLNIMKD
;
A
#
# COMPACT_ATOMS: atom_id res chain seq x y z
N MET A 1 -56.39 -14.14 -10.84
CA MET A 1 -56.19 -15.31 -11.66
C MET A 1 -54.77 -15.70 -11.36
N SER A 2 -54.53 -16.48 -10.28
CA SER A 2 -54.52 -17.94 -10.19
C SER A 2 -53.45 -18.50 -11.14
N GLU A 3 -52.41 -19.24 -10.72
CA GLU A 3 -52.41 -20.43 -9.88
C GLU A 3 -51.02 -20.69 -9.24
N GLU A 4 -51.08 -21.10 -7.99
CA GLU A 4 -50.12 -21.90 -7.26
C GLU A 4 -49.90 -23.27 -7.89
N VAL A 5 -48.75 -23.87 -7.72
CA VAL A 5 -48.62 -25.33 -7.44
C VAL A 5 -47.32 -25.60 -6.68
N ASN A 6 -47.45 -26.01 -5.42
CA ASN A 6 -46.59 -26.95 -4.69
C ASN A 6 -47.25 -28.33 -4.75
N PRO A 7 -46.58 -29.48 -4.69
CA PRO A 7 -46.27 -30.09 -3.41
C PRO A 7 -45.07 -31.06 -3.34
N SER A 8 -44.45 -31.08 -2.17
CA SER A 8 -44.14 -32.18 -1.24
C SER A 8 -43.90 -33.64 -1.72
N GLY A 9 -42.89 -34.27 -1.10
CA GLY A 9 -42.86 -35.68 -0.74
C GLY A 9 -41.49 -36.22 -0.30
N PRO A 10 -41.43 -36.96 0.82
CA PRO A 10 -40.19 -37.28 1.54
C PRO A 10 -39.67 -38.69 1.24
N ILE A 11 -38.34 -38.90 1.30
CA ILE A 11 -37.73 -40.24 1.24
C ILE A 11 -36.82 -40.52 2.42
N LYS A 12 -37.38 -41.26 3.36
CA LYS A 12 -36.93 -42.43 4.15
C LYS A 12 -35.46 -42.57 4.53
N LYS A 13 -35.28 -42.55 5.85
CA LYS A 13 -34.20 -43.15 6.65
C LYS A 13 -34.02 -44.63 6.37
N LYS A 14 -32.76 -45.09 6.29
CA LYS A 14 -32.40 -46.47 6.61
C LYS A 14 -31.27 -46.49 7.63
N GLN A 15 -31.61 -46.94 8.84
CA GLN A 15 -30.70 -47.46 9.87
C GLN A 15 -30.26 -48.90 9.49
N ARG A 16 -29.01 -49.24 9.80
CA ARG A 16 -28.57 -50.58 10.27
C ARG A 16 -27.13 -50.46 10.74
N ASN A 17 -26.91 -50.60 12.00
CA ASN A 17 -26.63 -51.69 12.92
C ASN A 17 -25.16 -52.15 12.92
N LYS A 18 -24.49 -51.81 14.02
CA LYS A 18 -23.77 -52.64 15.01
C LYS A 18 -22.90 -53.80 14.51
N GLY A 19 -21.64 -53.71 14.86
CA GLY A 19 -20.75 -54.86 15.03
C GLY A 19 -19.61 -54.49 15.99
N LYS A 20 -19.72 -54.98 17.21
CA LYS A 20 -18.67 -54.95 18.24
C LYS A 20 -17.67 -56.06 17.96
N SER A 21 -16.38 -55.86 18.13
CA SER A 21 -15.51 -56.89 18.72
C SER A 21 -14.36 -56.26 19.46
N LEU A 22 -14.28 -56.64 20.72
CA LEU A 22 -13.15 -56.48 21.64
C LEU A 22 -12.00 -57.44 21.22
N VAL A 23 -10.78 -57.00 21.32
CA VAL A 23 -9.68 -57.87 21.76
C VAL A 23 -8.73 -57.02 22.63
N GLN A 24 -8.52 -57.49 23.84
CA GLN A 24 -7.59 -57.06 24.86
C GLN A 24 -6.19 -57.63 24.61
N ASN A 25 -5.24 -57.08 25.34
CA ASN A 25 -3.95 -57.59 25.82
C ASN A 25 -2.73 -57.17 24.94
N ASP A 26 -1.57 -56.81 25.49
CA ASP A 26 -1.00 -56.96 26.83
C ASP A 26 0.19 -56.02 27.04
N SER A 27 0.37 -55.66 28.26
CA SER A 27 1.45 -54.94 28.90
C SER A 27 2.84 -55.59 28.69
N LYS A 28 3.89 -54.81 28.49
CA LYS A 28 5.20 -55.08 29.13
C LYS A 28 5.94 -53.78 29.50
N LYS A 29 6.00 -53.52 30.78
CA LYS A 29 6.99 -52.71 31.50
C LYS A 29 8.39 -53.31 31.34
N VAL A 30 9.41 -52.48 31.11
CA VAL A 30 10.75 -52.75 31.60
C VAL A 30 11.32 -51.49 32.26
N VAL A 31 11.84 -51.75 33.46
CA VAL A 31 12.20 -50.87 34.53
C VAL A 31 13.61 -50.29 34.33
N ALA A 32 13.79 -49.10 34.77
CA ALA A 32 14.94 -48.28 35.12
C ALA A 32 16.25 -48.96 35.49
N LYS A 33 17.35 -48.29 35.22
CA LYS A 33 18.43 -48.07 36.22
C LYS A 33 19.19 -46.77 35.89
N GLY A 34 19.15 -45.87 36.84
CA GLY A 34 19.93 -44.67 36.91
C GLY A 34 21.37 -44.94 37.37
N LEU A 35 22.24 -43.99 37.11
CA LEU A 35 23.46 -43.74 37.89
C LEU A 35 23.81 -42.25 37.83
N SER A 36 23.77 -41.68 39.01
CA SER A 36 24.28 -40.35 39.35
C SER A 36 25.80 -40.33 39.47
N SER A 37 26.44 -39.23 39.11
CA SER A 37 27.55 -38.66 39.89
C SER A 37 27.99 -37.29 39.39
N LYS A 38 27.84 -36.30 40.28
CA LYS A 38 28.65 -35.06 40.37
C LYS A 38 29.72 -35.31 41.45
N PRO A 39 30.68 -34.40 41.73
CA PRO A 39 31.49 -33.43 40.97
C PRO A 39 32.98 -33.57 41.38
N MET A 40 33.89 -32.86 40.71
CA MET A 40 35.08 -32.34 41.46
C MET A 40 35.83 -31.23 40.70
N CYS A 41 36.10 -30.23 41.49
CA CYS A 41 36.93 -29.05 41.32
C CYS A 41 38.42 -29.36 41.39
N SER A 42 39.29 -28.69 40.57
CA SER A 42 40.64 -28.32 41.04
C SER A 42 41.36 -27.36 40.05
N LYS A 43 41.51 -26.10 40.51
CA LYS A 43 42.81 -25.39 40.72
C LYS A 43 43.68 -25.07 39.52
N GLN A 44 43.85 -23.73 39.41
CA GLN A 44 44.95 -23.04 38.72
C GLN A 44 46.33 -23.41 39.23
N PRO A 45 47.41 -23.09 38.44
CA PRO A 45 48.31 -22.07 38.97
C PRO A 45 48.72 -20.98 37.95
N GLN A 46 48.96 -19.83 38.55
CA GLN A 46 49.61 -18.62 38.00
C GLN A 46 51.08 -18.88 37.62
N LYS A 47 51.57 -18.16 36.58
CA LYS A 47 52.94 -17.57 36.59
C LYS A 47 53.03 -16.34 35.68
N GLU A 48 53.56 -15.31 36.27
CA GLU A 48 54.19 -14.06 35.81
C GLU A 48 54.97 -14.17 34.47
N GLY A 49 55.06 -13.18 33.60
CA GLY A 49 55.46 -11.84 33.75
C GLY A 49 55.99 -11.26 32.44
N ALA A 50 55.76 -9.94 32.33
CA ALA A 50 56.48 -8.90 31.61
C ALA A 50 56.25 -8.62 30.11
N PRO A 51 56.44 -7.37 29.62
CA PRO A 51 55.49 -6.62 28.83
C PRO A 51 55.94 -6.39 27.38
N CYS A 52 55.00 -6.32 26.42
CA CYS A 52 55.28 -5.80 25.07
C CYS A 52 54.16 -4.85 24.56
N HIS A 53 54.57 -3.65 24.44
CA HIS A 53 54.16 -2.55 23.53
C HIS A 53 52.75 -2.51 22.93
N ASN A 54 51.95 -1.61 23.45
CA ASN A 54 50.83 -0.91 22.81
C ASN A 54 51.31 -0.10 21.60
N ASN A 55 51.00 -0.48 20.37
CA ASN A 55 51.13 0.40 19.20
C ASN A 55 50.18 0.03 18.01
N SER A 56 49.15 -0.77 18.22
CA SER A 56 48.23 -1.14 17.13
C SER A 56 46.80 -0.58 17.25
N GLN A 57 46.42 0.06 18.36
CA GLN A 57 45.08 0.61 18.54
C GLN A 57 44.92 2.06 18.03
N ASP A 58 46.00 2.86 17.98
CA ASP A 58 45.92 4.22 17.51
C ASP A 58 45.83 4.38 15.99
N ALA A 59 46.41 3.46 15.22
CA ALA A 59 46.29 3.50 13.75
C ALA A 59 44.89 3.15 13.26
N SER A 60 44.17 2.28 13.95
CA SER A 60 42.80 1.85 13.60
C SER A 60 41.79 2.94 13.89
N GLN A 61 41.98 3.69 14.99
CA GLN A 61 41.09 4.80 15.35
C GLN A 61 41.29 6.03 14.46
N GLN A 62 42.51 6.32 14.02
CA GLN A 62 42.77 7.41 13.06
C GLN A 62 42.19 7.10 11.67
N THR A 63 42.26 5.86 11.20
CA THR A 63 41.68 5.42 9.92
C THR A 63 40.15 5.49 9.95
N LEU A 64 39.52 5.18 11.08
CA LEU A 64 38.07 5.26 11.26
C LEU A 64 37.56 6.70 11.32
N LYS A 65 38.33 7.59 11.98
CA LYS A 65 38.04 9.04 12.00
C LYS A 65 38.17 9.66 10.62
N GLN A 66 39.20 9.33 9.85
CA GLN A 66 39.36 9.80 8.46
C GLN A 66 38.27 9.29 7.50
N LYS A 67 37.83 8.03 7.66
CA LYS A 67 36.69 7.51 6.89
C LYS A 67 35.37 8.20 7.24
N LYS A 68 35.13 8.48 8.52
CA LYS A 68 33.93 9.24 8.96
C LYS A 68 33.95 10.68 8.47
N GLN A 69 35.12 11.33 8.46
CA GLN A 69 35.27 12.70 7.97
C GLN A 69 35.08 12.80 6.45
N LYS A 70 35.66 11.86 5.67
CA LYS A 70 35.39 11.78 4.21
C LYS A 70 33.92 11.49 3.88
N SER A 71 33.27 10.62 4.65
CA SER A 71 31.83 10.35 4.42
C SER A 71 30.94 11.56 4.75
N PHE A 72 31.33 12.37 5.72
CA PHE A 72 30.63 13.61 6.07
C PHE A 72 30.80 14.71 5.02
N GLU A 73 31.99 14.83 4.44
CA GLU A 73 32.25 15.77 3.34
C GLU A 73 31.52 15.39 2.05
N VAL A 74 31.50 14.11 1.69
CA VAL A 74 30.73 13.60 0.54
C VAL A 74 29.22 13.85 0.70
N ARG A 75 28.68 13.63 1.92
CA ARG A 75 27.27 13.95 2.21
C ARG A 75 26.98 15.46 2.12
N LYS A 76 27.92 16.31 2.53
CA LYS A 76 27.80 17.77 2.46
C LYS A 76 27.85 18.29 1.02
N GLU A 77 28.65 17.66 0.15
CA GLU A 77 28.68 17.96 -1.28
C GLU A 77 27.43 17.46 -2.02
N GLN A 78 26.96 16.26 -1.69
CA GLN A 78 25.71 15.73 -2.24
C GLN A 78 24.50 16.60 -1.85
N SER A 79 24.46 17.10 -0.61
CA SER A 79 23.40 18.03 -0.18
C SER A 79 23.49 19.39 -0.87
N LYS A 80 24.70 19.91 -1.17
CA LYS A 80 24.88 21.14 -1.95
C LYS A 80 24.48 20.95 -3.43
N LEU A 81 24.76 19.81 -4.02
CA LEU A 81 24.34 19.47 -5.38
C LEU A 81 22.82 19.28 -5.49
N ALA A 82 22.19 18.65 -4.46
CA ALA A 82 20.75 18.52 -4.38
C ALA A 82 20.08 19.91 -4.26
N LYS A 83 20.59 20.81 -3.39
CA LYS A 83 20.07 22.18 -3.25
C LYS A 83 20.25 23.01 -4.54
N LYS A 84 21.37 22.87 -5.26
CA LYS A 84 21.57 23.53 -6.58
C LYS A 84 20.65 22.95 -7.67
N GLY A 85 20.34 21.65 -7.61
CA GLY A 85 19.37 20.99 -8.49
C GLY A 85 17.95 21.47 -8.21
N GLN A 86 17.61 21.66 -6.93
CA GLN A 86 16.32 22.18 -6.48
C GLN A 86 16.15 23.65 -6.92
N GLN A 87 17.12 24.52 -6.66
CA GLN A 87 17.08 25.92 -7.10
C GLN A 87 16.95 26.09 -8.62
N LYS A 88 17.60 25.23 -9.44
CA LYS A 88 17.39 25.24 -10.89
C LYS A 88 16.01 24.76 -11.32
N ARG A 89 15.39 23.86 -10.57
CA ARG A 89 14.00 23.42 -10.82
C ARG A 89 13.00 24.50 -10.41
N ASP A 90 13.23 25.17 -9.29
CA ASP A 90 12.38 26.24 -8.78
C ASP A 90 12.42 27.50 -9.66
N CYS A 91 13.60 27.85 -10.25
CA CYS A 91 13.70 28.89 -11.26
C CYS A 91 12.94 28.56 -12.54
N LYS A 92 13.01 27.30 -13.05
CA LYS A 92 12.20 26.89 -14.20
C LYS A 92 10.71 26.89 -13.92
N ASN A 93 10.31 26.46 -12.70
CA ASN A 93 8.89 26.48 -12.29
C ASN A 93 8.37 27.91 -12.13
N SER A 94 9.21 28.86 -11.66
CA SER A 94 8.81 30.28 -11.58
C SER A 94 8.72 30.93 -12.97
N GLU A 95 9.53 30.54 -13.92
CA GLU A 95 9.43 31.02 -15.31
C GLU A 95 8.18 30.47 -16.02
N GLU A 96 7.83 29.20 -15.86
CA GLU A 96 6.58 28.63 -16.38
C GLU A 96 5.32 29.26 -15.75
N VAL A 97 5.34 29.56 -14.45
CA VAL A 97 4.23 30.25 -13.76
C VAL A 97 4.12 31.72 -14.19
N ILE A 98 5.26 32.39 -14.43
CA ILE A 98 5.30 33.74 -15.00
C ILE A 98 4.81 33.72 -16.45
N GLU A 99 5.05 32.66 -17.21
CA GLU A 99 4.55 32.51 -18.58
C GLU A 99 3.03 32.27 -18.59
N ILE A 100 2.51 31.43 -17.69
CA ILE A 100 1.06 31.20 -17.50
C ILE A 100 0.35 32.48 -17.01
N THR A 101 0.97 33.24 -16.10
CA THR A 101 0.43 34.54 -15.65
C THR A 101 0.58 35.64 -16.71
N LYS A 102 1.63 35.60 -17.54
CA LYS A 102 1.80 36.53 -18.66
C LYS A 102 0.88 36.18 -19.84
N GLU A 103 0.61 34.90 -20.14
CA GLU A 103 -0.43 34.52 -21.09
C GLU A 103 -1.82 34.96 -20.62
N ASN A 104 -2.10 34.81 -19.31
CA ASN A 104 -3.36 35.29 -18.74
C ASN A 104 -3.46 36.82 -18.72
N SER A 105 -2.37 37.56 -18.49
CA SER A 105 -2.35 39.03 -18.54
C SER A 105 -2.31 39.58 -19.96
N LYS A 106 -1.78 38.85 -20.95
CA LYS A 106 -1.90 39.20 -22.38
C LYS A 106 -3.35 39.06 -22.88
N ILE A 107 -4.07 38.04 -22.39
CA ILE A 107 -5.48 37.83 -22.72
C ILE A 107 -6.34 39.00 -22.19
N ASP A 108 -6.00 39.57 -21.04
CA ASP A 108 -6.70 40.77 -20.49
C ASP A 108 -6.32 42.09 -21.16
N ASN A 109 -5.12 42.20 -21.75
CA ASN A 109 -4.68 43.41 -22.42
C ASN A 109 -5.04 43.46 -23.91
N ASP A 110 -5.13 42.32 -24.61
CA ASP A 110 -5.61 42.26 -25.99
C ASP A 110 -7.14 42.50 -26.10
N ALA A 111 -7.85 42.46 -24.96
CA ALA A 111 -9.31 42.76 -24.91
C ALA A 111 -9.64 44.24 -24.91
N ARG A 112 -8.65 45.17 -24.91
CA ARG A 112 -8.89 46.63 -24.82
C ARG A 112 -8.53 47.45 -26.06
N GLY A 113 -8.23 46.80 -27.19
CA GLY A 113 -7.86 47.50 -28.46
C GLY A 113 -8.61 46.98 -29.66
N GLU A 114 -9.46 47.85 -30.18
CA GLU A 114 -9.98 48.00 -31.54
C GLU A 114 -11.16 47.19 -32.07
N ASN A 115 -12.24 47.95 -32.32
CA ASN A 115 -13.26 47.94 -33.38
C ASN A 115 -14.26 46.80 -33.53
N GLY A 116 -15.50 47.19 -33.28
CA GLY A 116 -16.74 46.50 -33.29
C GLY A 116 -17.26 45.97 -34.60
N ALA A 117 -17.03 44.74 -34.90
CA ALA A 117 -17.87 43.83 -35.69
C ALA A 117 -17.41 42.35 -35.56
N ASN A 118 -16.16 42.10 -35.08
CA ASN A 118 -15.62 40.76 -34.85
C ASN A 118 -15.78 40.31 -33.39
N ASP A 119 -16.28 41.18 -32.54
CA ASP A 119 -16.27 41.05 -31.08
C ASP A 119 -17.17 39.94 -30.54
N GLN A 120 -18.33 39.71 -31.17
CA GLN A 120 -19.27 38.69 -30.66
C GLN A 120 -18.77 37.26 -30.87
N LYS A 121 -18.07 36.96 -31.99
CA LYS A 121 -17.51 35.65 -32.25
C LYS A 121 -16.26 35.38 -31.37
N THR A 122 -15.44 36.41 -31.16
CA THR A 122 -14.22 36.33 -30.34
C THR A 122 -14.59 36.24 -28.84
N SER A 123 -15.52 37.06 -28.40
CA SER A 123 -16.04 37.03 -27.02
C SER A 123 -16.79 35.73 -26.71
N LYS A 124 -17.53 35.18 -27.67
CA LYS A 124 -18.17 33.86 -27.52
C LYS A 124 -17.16 32.73 -27.47
N ARG A 125 -16.09 32.75 -28.30
CA ARG A 125 -14.98 31.81 -28.25
C ARG A 125 -14.15 31.89 -26.94
N LEU A 126 -13.94 33.10 -26.41
CA LEU A 126 -13.27 33.33 -25.14
C LEU A 126 -14.13 32.80 -23.97
N LYS A 127 -15.42 33.10 -23.93
CA LYS A 127 -16.37 32.59 -22.94
C LYS A 127 -16.46 31.05 -22.98
N GLU A 128 -16.50 30.45 -24.17
CA GLU A 128 -16.51 28.99 -24.34
C GLU A 128 -15.22 28.33 -23.87
N ARG A 129 -14.06 29.02 -23.91
CA ARG A 129 -12.78 28.54 -23.36
C ARG A 129 -12.72 28.59 -21.84
N GLU A 130 -13.50 29.41 -21.18
CA GLU A 130 -13.48 29.64 -19.75
C GLU A 130 -14.45 28.75 -18.95
N THR A 131 -15.28 27.95 -19.61
CA THR A 131 -16.28 27.11 -18.94
C THR A 131 -16.05 25.64 -19.21
N PHE A 132 -16.39 24.80 -18.22
CA PHE A 132 -16.49 23.36 -18.41
C PHE A 132 -17.78 22.99 -19.15
N LEU A 133 -17.74 21.84 -19.82
CA LEU A 133 -18.95 21.19 -20.29
C LEU A 133 -19.75 20.67 -19.07
N GLU A 134 -21.07 20.73 -19.16
CA GLU A 134 -21.92 20.05 -18.20
C GLU A 134 -21.74 18.54 -18.32
N HIS A 135 -21.72 17.85 -17.17
CA HIS A 135 -21.69 16.41 -17.17
C HIS A 135 -23.04 15.85 -17.61
N ILE A 136 -22.99 14.84 -18.47
CA ILE A 136 -24.18 14.10 -18.88
C ILE A 136 -24.59 13.18 -17.72
N PRO A 137 -25.87 13.14 -17.33
CA PRO A 137 -26.33 12.25 -16.28
C PRO A 137 -26.02 10.77 -16.58
N VAL A 138 -25.60 10.00 -15.57
CA VAL A 138 -25.20 8.60 -15.71
C VAL A 138 -26.24 7.74 -16.45
N LYS A 139 -27.53 7.90 -16.10
CA LYS A 139 -28.64 7.18 -16.78
C LYS A 139 -28.72 7.45 -18.29
N GLN A 140 -28.32 8.63 -18.73
CA GLN A 140 -28.29 8.98 -20.15
C GLN A 140 -27.04 8.42 -20.83
N ILE A 141 -25.91 8.44 -20.15
CA ILE A 141 -24.66 7.82 -20.61
C ILE A 141 -24.84 6.32 -20.83
N ASP A 142 -25.51 5.63 -19.91
CA ASP A 142 -25.80 4.19 -20.04
C ASP A 142 -26.59 3.85 -21.33
N LYS A 143 -27.49 4.74 -21.71
CA LYS A 143 -28.23 4.58 -22.98
C LYS A 143 -27.32 4.79 -24.19
N PHE A 144 -26.43 5.78 -24.15
CA PHE A 144 -25.51 6.06 -25.25
C PHE A 144 -24.52 4.89 -25.44
N LEU A 145 -23.94 4.38 -24.36
CA LEU A 145 -23.00 3.26 -24.40
C LEU A 145 -23.65 1.97 -24.92
N LYS A 146 -24.93 1.73 -24.57
CA LYS A 146 -25.67 0.54 -25.04
C LYS A 146 -26.07 0.61 -26.50
N ASN A 147 -26.27 1.82 -27.03
CA ASN A 147 -26.78 2.01 -28.39
C ASN A 147 -25.67 2.15 -29.45
N GLN A 148 -24.40 2.24 -29.06
CA GLN A 148 -23.28 2.28 -29.98
C GLN A 148 -22.91 0.89 -30.49
N THR A 149 -22.39 0.81 -31.71
CA THR A 149 -21.91 -0.42 -32.33
C THR A 149 -20.38 -0.44 -32.37
N ALA A 150 -19.78 -1.63 -32.56
CA ALA A 150 -18.32 -1.77 -32.67
C ALA A 150 -17.72 -0.88 -33.79
N ASP A 151 -18.47 -0.65 -34.86
CA ASP A 151 -18.03 0.16 -36.01
C ASP A 151 -18.19 1.68 -35.80
N ASN A 152 -19.02 2.08 -34.82
CA ASN A 152 -19.28 3.50 -34.53
C ASN A 152 -19.28 3.77 -33.03
N ILE A 153 -18.07 3.80 -32.45
CA ILE A 153 -17.85 4.11 -31.04
C ILE A 153 -17.73 5.63 -30.89
N GLU A 154 -18.74 6.24 -30.26
CA GLU A 154 -18.75 7.68 -29.92
C GLU A 154 -18.33 7.97 -28.49
N TYR A 155 -18.60 7.03 -27.58
CA TYR A 155 -18.33 7.14 -26.14
C TYR A 155 -17.46 5.99 -25.69
N MET A 156 -16.58 6.28 -24.74
CA MET A 156 -15.62 5.37 -24.19
C MET A 156 -15.51 5.56 -22.68
N GLU A 157 -15.49 4.49 -21.91
CA GLU A 157 -15.31 4.52 -20.47
C GLU A 157 -14.03 3.84 -20.01
N GLY A 158 -13.51 4.27 -18.88
CA GLY A 158 -12.30 3.69 -18.29
C GLY A 158 -11.68 4.58 -17.21
N HIS A 159 -10.60 4.09 -16.63
CA HIS A 159 -9.83 4.83 -15.65
C HIS A 159 -8.93 5.86 -16.32
N LEU A 160 -9.06 7.12 -15.90
CA LEU A 160 -8.25 8.22 -16.43
C LEU A 160 -6.81 8.12 -15.95
N ARG A 161 -5.86 8.14 -16.88
CA ARG A 161 -4.42 8.19 -16.61
C ARG A 161 -3.84 9.53 -17.07
N ILE A 162 -3.35 10.35 -16.14
CA ILE A 162 -2.73 11.64 -16.46
C ILE A 162 -1.22 11.44 -16.57
N ASN A 163 -0.61 11.95 -17.63
CA ASN A 163 0.83 11.83 -17.83
C ASN A 163 1.60 12.62 -16.75
N PRO A 164 2.42 11.96 -15.90
CA PRO A 164 3.12 12.63 -14.80
C PRO A 164 4.21 13.60 -15.27
N LYS A 165 4.75 13.40 -16.47
CA LYS A 165 5.78 14.28 -17.06
C LYS A 165 5.16 15.41 -17.89
N PHE A 166 4.01 15.14 -18.51
CA PHE A 166 3.29 16.08 -19.36
C PHE A 166 1.83 16.15 -18.97
N PHE A 167 1.58 16.71 -17.79
CA PHE A 167 0.28 16.73 -17.08
C PHE A 167 -0.87 17.43 -17.84
N LYS A 168 -0.59 18.08 -18.99
CA LYS A 168 -1.61 18.56 -19.91
C LYS A 168 -2.27 17.43 -20.70
N HIS A 169 -1.65 16.24 -20.77
CA HIS A 169 -2.18 15.07 -21.47
C HIS A 169 -2.69 14.03 -20.47
N ALA A 170 -3.87 13.52 -20.73
CA ALA A 170 -4.43 12.37 -20.05
C ALA A 170 -4.91 11.35 -21.07
N TYR A 171 -5.08 10.10 -20.66
CA TYR A 171 -5.36 8.98 -21.54
C TYR A 171 -6.44 8.10 -20.96
N LEU A 172 -7.30 7.57 -21.83
CA LEU A 172 -8.17 6.45 -21.52
C LEU A 172 -7.69 5.26 -22.36
N PRO A 173 -7.44 4.08 -21.74
CA PRO A 173 -6.99 2.89 -22.47
C PRO A 173 -8.06 2.46 -23.46
N PHE A 174 -7.67 2.23 -24.71
CA PHE A 174 -8.49 1.57 -25.71
C PHE A 174 -8.28 0.06 -25.56
N ASN A 175 -9.35 -0.71 -25.68
CA ASN A 175 -9.23 -2.17 -25.78
C ASN A 175 -8.64 -2.48 -27.14
N ASP A 176 -7.67 -3.42 -27.17
CA ASP A 176 -7.01 -3.99 -28.36
C ASP A 176 -6.21 -3.00 -29.21
N ASP A 177 -4.95 -3.28 -29.45
CA ASP A 177 -3.97 -2.75 -30.42
C ASP A 177 -4.11 -1.27 -30.90
N GLN A 178 -5.10 -0.54 -30.42
CA GLN A 178 -5.29 0.87 -30.72
C GLN A 178 -4.61 1.74 -29.67
N ARG A 179 -4.14 2.92 -30.12
CA ARG A 179 -3.60 3.92 -29.21
C ARG A 179 -4.69 4.47 -28.29
N ASP A 180 -4.33 4.67 -27.02
CA ASP A 180 -5.21 5.28 -26.01
C ASP A 180 -5.86 6.58 -26.53
N LEU A 181 -7.09 6.82 -26.11
CA LEU A 181 -7.80 8.08 -26.36
C LEU A 181 -7.10 9.22 -25.60
N LEU A 182 -6.68 10.25 -26.30
CA LEU A 182 -5.97 11.39 -25.75
C LEU A 182 -6.95 12.49 -25.30
N ILE A 183 -6.85 12.90 -24.04
CA ILE A 183 -7.60 14.03 -23.45
C ILE A 183 -6.60 15.19 -23.25
N ILE A 184 -6.87 16.36 -23.82
CA ILE A 184 -5.90 17.47 -23.84
C ILE A 184 -6.37 18.64 -22.96
N GLY A 185 -5.59 18.90 -21.91
CA GLY A 185 -5.76 20.04 -21.02
C GLY A 185 -6.89 19.91 -19.99
N LEU A 186 -6.94 20.88 -19.10
CA LEU A 186 -7.85 20.87 -17.95
C LEU A 186 -9.33 20.96 -18.37
N ARG A 187 -9.62 21.67 -19.45
CA ARG A 187 -10.99 21.84 -19.97
C ARG A 187 -11.58 20.51 -20.42
N ASP A 188 -10.82 19.75 -21.24
CA ASP A 188 -11.30 18.49 -21.80
C ASP A 188 -11.28 17.36 -20.76
N ARG A 189 -10.42 17.47 -19.71
CA ARG A 189 -10.49 16.61 -18.51
C ARG A 189 -11.75 16.83 -17.68
N ASN A 190 -12.39 17.96 -17.81
CA ASN A 190 -13.70 18.30 -17.24
C ASN A 190 -13.85 17.90 -15.76
N ARG A 191 -12.93 18.37 -14.90
CA ARG A 191 -12.91 18.14 -13.44
C ARG A 191 -12.48 16.74 -13.00
N ALA A 192 -12.14 15.84 -13.92
CA ALA A 192 -11.63 14.52 -13.57
C ALA A 192 -10.16 14.57 -13.11
N PHE A 193 -9.82 13.71 -12.17
CA PHE A 193 -8.49 13.54 -11.61
C PHE A 193 -7.91 12.16 -12.03
N GLU A 194 -6.66 11.94 -11.69
CA GLU A 194 -5.97 10.67 -11.90
C GLU A 194 -6.74 9.52 -11.25
N GLY A 195 -6.93 8.42 -11.98
CA GLY A 195 -7.59 7.23 -11.50
C GLY A 195 -9.12 7.24 -11.55
N ASP A 196 -9.77 8.41 -11.71
CA ASP A 196 -11.24 8.49 -11.79
C ASP A 196 -11.79 7.58 -12.89
N TYR A 197 -12.89 6.90 -12.62
CA TYR A 197 -13.61 6.16 -13.65
C TYR A 197 -14.57 7.09 -14.39
N VAL A 198 -14.29 7.32 -15.66
CA VAL A 198 -14.91 8.38 -16.46
C VAL A 198 -15.45 7.86 -17.78
N VAL A 199 -16.34 8.65 -18.37
CA VAL A 199 -16.79 8.47 -19.76
C VAL A 199 -16.35 9.67 -20.58
N ALA A 200 -15.63 9.42 -21.67
CA ALA A 200 -15.25 10.43 -22.65
C ALA A 200 -16.04 10.28 -23.94
N ARG A 201 -16.40 11.41 -24.53
CA ARG A 201 -16.90 11.47 -25.90
C ARG A 201 -15.72 11.67 -26.84
N ILE A 202 -15.62 10.83 -27.89
CA ILE A 202 -14.58 10.93 -28.91
C ILE A 202 -14.87 12.13 -29.79
N ASN A 203 -13.84 12.93 -30.04
CA ASN A 203 -13.95 14.08 -30.94
C ASN A 203 -14.01 13.62 -32.41
N PRO A 204 -14.63 14.40 -33.30
CA PRO A 204 -14.61 14.12 -34.73
C PRO A 204 -13.18 14.19 -35.31
N PRO A 205 -12.91 13.52 -36.46
CA PRO A 205 -11.57 13.31 -37.02
C PRO A 205 -10.76 14.57 -37.34
N ASP A 206 -11.42 15.70 -37.57
CA ASP A 206 -10.80 17.01 -37.77
C ASP A 206 -10.10 17.56 -36.54
N LYS A 207 -10.50 17.08 -35.32
CA LYS A 207 -9.92 17.46 -34.02
C LYS A 207 -8.88 16.46 -33.49
N TRP A 208 -8.59 15.39 -34.22
CA TRP A 208 -7.63 14.41 -33.78
C TRP A 208 -6.20 14.96 -33.82
N HIS A 209 -5.42 14.57 -32.83
CA HIS A 209 -4.03 15.02 -32.71
C HIS A 209 -3.12 14.31 -33.73
N THR A 210 -2.32 15.08 -34.45
CA THR A 210 -1.30 14.51 -35.36
C THR A 210 0.00 14.30 -34.59
N VAL A 211 0.42 13.05 -34.43
CA VAL A 211 1.67 12.71 -33.74
C VAL A 211 2.87 12.88 -34.70
N PRO A 212 4.12 12.96 -34.19
CA PRO A 212 5.30 13.19 -35.03
C PRO A 212 5.50 12.19 -36.18
N SER A 213 4.94 10.98 -36.06
CA SER A 213 4.96 9.97 -37.16
C SER A 213 3.98 10.27 -38.28
N GLY A 214 3.24 11.36 -38.24
CA GLY A 214 2.18 11.70 -39.22
C GLY A 214 0.84 10.98 -38.99
N GLN A 215 0.78 10.04 -38.08
CA GLN A 215 -0.47 9.33 -37.73
C GLN A 215 -1.39 10.22 -36.91
N LYS A 216 -2.71 10.01 -37.04
CA LYS A 216 -3.72 10.68 -36.21
C LYS A 216 -4.05 9.84 -34.99
N GLN A 217 -3.98 10.46 -33.79
CA GLN A 217 -4.43 9.89 -32.53
C GLN A 217 -5.80 10.47 -32.18
N LYS A 218 -6.76 9.61 -31.85
CA LYS A 218 -8.09 10.03 -31.42
C LYS A 218 -8.00 10.90 -30.17
N THR A 219 -8.75 11.99 -30.13
CA THR A 219 -8.90 12.85 -28.94
C THR A 219 -10.33 12.81 -28.43
N GLY A 220 -10.52 13.15 -27.18
CA GLY A 220 -11.84 13.16 -26.56
C GLY A 220 -11.99 14.21 -25.48
N VAL A 221 -13.21 14.34 -24.99
CA VAL A 221 -13.59 15.19 -23.86
C VAL A 221 -14.35 14.38 -22.84
N ILE A 222 -14.01 14.49 -21.55
CA ILE A 222 -14.74 13.83 -20.48
C ILE A 222 -16.12 14.46 -20.33
N VAL A 223 -17.16 13.64 -20.42
CA VAL A 223 -18.56 14.07 -20.35
C VAL A 223 -19.28 13.54 -19.10
N CYS A 224 -18.68 12.61 -18.39
CA CYS A 224 -19.23 12.07 -17.15
C CYS A 224 -18.09 11.51 -16.27
N ILE A 225 -18.14 11.74 -14.98
CA ILE A 225 -17.36 11.03 -13.97
C ILE A 225 -18.33 10.04 -13.34
N ARG A 226 -18.09 8.74 -13.54
CA ARG A 226 -18.92 7.68 -12.96
C ARG A 226 -18.56 7.43 -11.50
N GLU A 227 -17.26 7.45 -11.22
CA GLU A 227 -16.73 7.19 -9.90
C GLU A 227 -15.55 8.12 -9.60
N GLU A 228 -15.63 8.83 -8.51
CA GLU A 228 -14.57 9.69 -8.00
C GLU A 228 -13.60 8.85 -7.15
N ILE A 229 -12.57 8.29 -7.77
CA ILE A 229 -11.58 7.47 -7.08
C ILE A 229 -10.53 8.35 -6.40
N HIS A 230 -10.10 9.43 -7.06
CA HIS A 230 -9.16 10.36 -6.46
C HIS A 230 -9.77 11.07 -5.23
N PRO A 231 -9.05 11.14 -4.08
CA PRO A 231 -9.61 11.67 -2.82
C PRO A 231 -9.85 13.19 -2.82
N ARG A 232 -9.54 13.89 -3.90
CA ARG A 232 -9.61 15.36 -4.00
C ARG A 232 -8.78 16.10 -2.94
N ARG A 233 -7.74 15.42 -2.42
CA ARG A 233 -6.77 15.94 -1.46
C ARG A 233 -5.39 15.86 -2.06
N THR A 234 -4.50 16.75 -1.64
CA THR A 234 -3.13 16.80 -2.14
C THR A 234 -2.18 17.46 -1.15
N ILE A 235 -0.94 17.03 -1.18
CA ILE A 235 0.16 17.61 -0.40
C ILE A 235 0.89 18.67 -1.23
N GLY A 236 1.34 19.72 -0.59
CA GLY A 236 2.10 20.78 -1.26
C GLY A 236 2.46 21.95 -0.33
N HIS A 237 2.81 23.04 -0.94
CA HIS A 237 3.25 24.27 -0.26
C HIS A 237 2.31 25.43 -0.54
N LEU A 238 2.24 26.37 0.40
CA LEU A 238 1.51 27.62 0.23
C LEU A 238 2.46 28.75 -0.19
N LYS A 239 2.00 29.60 -1.10
CA LYS A 239 2.66 30.89 -1.43
C LYS A 239 1.64 31.99 -1.37
N HIS A 240 2.01 33.13 -0.77
CA HIS A 240 1.19 34.35 -0.70
C HIS A 240 1.82 35.45 -1.53
N ASP A 241 1.04 36.05 -2.45
CA ASP A 241 1.51 37.09 -3.37
C ASP A 241 1.13 38.52 -2.92
N GLY A 242 0.65 38.68 -1.68
CA GLY A 242 0.12 39.95 -1.11
C GLY A 242 -1.36 40.16 -1.33
N VAL A 243 -1.99 39.44 -2.26
CA VAL A 243 -3.42 39.54 -2.58
C VAL A 243 -4.14 38.23 -2.33
N SER A 244 -3.55 37.13 -2.76
CA SER A 244 -4.13 35.80 -2.65
C SER A 244 -3.11 34.76 -2.20
N THR A 245 -3.61 33.64 -1.71
CA THR A 245 -2.76 32.48 -1.36
C THR A 245 -3.02 31.36 -2.33
N ILE A 246 -1.94 30.91 -2.96
CA ILE A 246 -1.98 29.82 -3.92
C ILE A 246 -1.27 28.61 -3.30
N PHE A 247 -1.91 27.46 -3.40
CA PHE A 247 -1.35 26.17 -3.03
C PHE A 247 -0.72 25.52 -4.26
N TYR A 248 0.49 25.08 -4.12
CA TYR A 248 1.30 24.39 -5.13
C TYR A 248 1.37 22.90 -4.79
N PRO A 249 0.56 22.05 -5.46
CA PRO A 249 0.62 20.61 -5.26
C PRO A 249 2.00 20.03 -5.60
N ARG A 250 2.45 19.02 -4.85
CA ARG A 250 3.64 18.21 -5.20
C ARG A 250 3.37 17.40 -6.46
N ASP A 251 2.18 16.82 -6.55
CA ASP A 251 1.72 16.15 -7.75
C ASP A 251 1.26 17.16 -8.81
N LYS A 252 2.04 17.32 -9.86
CA LYS A 252 1.76 18.25 -10.97
C LYS A 252 0.52 17.87 -11.80
N ARG A 253 -0.03 16.67 -11.62
CA ARG A 253 -1.29 16.24 -12.26
C ARG A 253 -2.49 17.00 -11.68
N ILE A 254 -2.33 17.53 -10.48
CA ILE A 254 -3.32 18.34 -9.77
C ILE A 254 -3.07 19.82 -10.08
N PRO A 255 -4.10 20.59 -10.47
CA PRO A 255 -3.95 22.00 -10.76
C PRO A 255 -3.66 22.82 -9.48
N LEU A 256 -3.12 24.04 -9.65
CA LEU A 256 -2.94 25.01 -8.57
C LEU A 256 -4.28 25.34 -7.93
N LEU A 257 -4.29 25.47 -6.58
CA LEU A 257 -5.51 25.80 -5.84
C LEU A 257 -5.44 27.22 -5.28
N LYS A 258 -6.46 28.03 -5.53
CA LYS A 258 -6.67 29.27 -4.78
C LYS A 258 -7.28 28.92 -3.43
N ILE A 259 -6.57 29.25 -2.36
CA ILE A 259 -6.98 28.84 -1.01
C ILE A 259 -7.97 29.83 -0.41
N VAL A 260 -9.00 29.28 0.22
CA VAL A 260 -9.97 30.06 1.00
C VAL A 260 -9.27 30.65 2.22
N PRO A 261 -9.26 32.00 2.42
CA PRO A 261 -8.50 32.63 3.49
C PRO A 261 -8.83 32.12 4.90
N ALA A 262 -10.08 31.75 5.15
CA ALA A 262 -10.54 31.23 6.44
C ALA A 262 -9.90 29.88 6.84
N SER A 263 -9.30 29.16 5.88
CA SER A 263 -8.63 27.87 6.13
C SER A 263 -7.12 28.01 6.34
N LEU A 264 -6.56 29.19 6.21
CA LEU A 264 -5.13 29.43 6.38
C LEU A 264 -4.74 29.35 7.87
N PRO A 265 -3.52 28.87 8.18
CA PRO A 265 -2.98 28.91 9.54
C PRO A 265 -2.96 30.33 10.08
N LYS A 266 -3.10 30.47 11.41
CA LYS A 266 -3.03 31.77 12.07
C LYS A 266 -1.66 32.42 11.80
N GLY A 267 -1.68 33.68 11.36
CA GLY A 267 -0.47 34.42 11.06
C GLY A 267 0.22 34.14 9.71
N PHE A 268 -0.31 33.21 8.92
CA PHE A 268 0.27 32.86 7.61
C PHE A 268 0.41 34.07 6.68
N VAL A 269 -0.62 34.89 6.56
CA VAL A 269 -0.63 36.07 5.67
C VAL A 269 0.35 37.17 6.15
N THR A 270 0.54 37.30 7.47
CA THR A 270 1.44 38.29 8.04
C THR A 270 2.91 37.87 8.04
N GLN A 271 3.17 36.57 8.15
CA GLN A 271 4.52 36.01 8.23
C GLN A 271 4.61 34.70 7.40
N PRO A 272 4.44 34.77 6.08
CA PRO A 272 4.44 33.55 5.23
C PRO A 272 5.78 32.80 5.23
N SER A 273 6.90 33.51 5.52
CA SER A 273 8.24 32.91 5.57
C SER A 273 8.41 31.83 6.66
N ILE A 274 7.63 31.88 7.74
CA ILE A 274 7.67 30.84 8.79
C ILE A 274 7.26 29.47 8.24
N TYR A 275 6.46 29.46 7.18
CA TYR A 275 5.88 28.27 6.58
C TYR A 275 6.54 27.86 5.25
N GLU A 276 7.71 28.42 4.91
CA GLU A 276 8.36 28.19 3.61
C GLU A 276 8.67 26.71 3.34
N ASP A 277 9.14 26.00 4.38
CA ASP A 277 9.47 24.58 4.32
C ASP A 277 8.32 23.68 4.84
N THR A 278 7.10 24.23 5.02
CA THR A 278 5.99 23.48 5.58
C THR A 278 5.20 22.75 4.48
N LEU A 279 4.93 21.46 4.72
CA LEU A 279 4.02 20.66 3.93
C LEU A 279 2.59 20.79 4.48
N PHE A 280 1.66 21.10 3.61
CA PHE A 280 0.24 21.20 3.93
C PHE A 280 -0.55 20.15 3.18
N LEU A 281 -1.60 19.65 3.81
CA LEU A 281 -2.67 18.90 3.15
C LEU A 281 -3.76 19.89 2.76
N ALA A 282 -4.08 19.95 1.48
CA ALA A 282 -5.19 20.74 0.96
C ALA A 282 -6.24 19.87 0.29
N ALA A 283 -7.48 20.31 0.33
CA ALA A 283 -8.61 19.68 -0.37
C ALA A 283 -9.19 20.63 -1.41
N VAL A 284 -9.56 20.09 -2.57
CA VAL A 284 -10.35 20.79 -3.57
C VAL A 284 -11.77 20.95 -3.05
N THR A 285 -12.27 22.18 -3.05
CA THR A 285 -13.64 22.49 -2.59
C THR A 285 -14.57 22.86 -3.73
N ASN A 286 -14.03 23.52 -4.76
CA ASN A 286 -14.84 23.92 -5.91
C ASN A 286 -13.97 24.04 -7.17
N TRP A 287 -14.48 23.55 -8.29
CA TRP A 287 -13.79 23.65 -9.58
C TRP A 287 -14.77 24.01 -10.70
N VAL A 288 -15.10 25.29 -10.80
CA VAL A 288 -16.09 25.80 -11.75
C VAL A 288 -15.49 26.16 -13.11
N LYS A 289 -14.27 26.70 -13.11
CA LYS A 289 -13.56 27.12 -14.33
C LYS A 289 -12.28 26.32 -14.51
N PRO A 290 -11.87 25.95 -15.74
CA PRO A 290 -10.71 25.12 -16.00
C PRO A 290 -9.41 25.54 -15.31
N TYR A 291 -9.16 26.83 -15.23
CA TYR A 291 -7.92 27.40 -14.67
C TYR A 291 -8.12 28.02 -13.28
N PHE A 292 -9.26 27.79 -12.64
CA PHE A 292 -9.57 28.38 -11.35
C PHE A 292 -10.17 27.36 -10.39
N VAL A 293 -9.28 26.70 -9.69
CA VAL A 293 -9.63 25.69 -8.69
C VAL A 293 -9.59 26.31 -7.31
N VAL A 294 -10.64 26.17 -6.54
CA VAL A 294 -10.70 26.63 -5.15
C VAL A 294 -10.45 25.47 -4.21
N GLY A 295 -9.57 25.68 -3.25
CA GLY A 295 -9.24 24.70 -2.22
C GLY A 295 -9.23 25.29 -0.82
N ARG A 296 -9.15 24.42 0.16
CA ARG A 296 -8.95 24.78 1.56
C ARG A 296 -7.78 23.99 2.13
N VAL A 297 -7.04 24.56 3.04
CA VAL A 297 -6.09 23.83 3.88
C VAL A 297 -6.88 22.95 4.82
N VAL A 298 -6.49 21.70 4.90
CA VAL A 298 -7.11 20.68 5.78
C VAL A 298 -6.25 20.51 7.02
N ASP A 299 -4.91 20.39 6.82
CA ASP A 299 -3.97 20.14 7.92
C ASP A 299 -2.55 20.61 7.58
N ILE A 300 -1.72 20.72 8.61
CA ILE A 300 -0.27 20.93 8.55
C ILE A 300 0.38 19.56 8.75
N VAL A 301 1.04 19.05 7.71
CA VAL A 301 1.66 17.70 7.75
C VAL A 301 2.99 17.73 8.52
N GLY A 302 3.78 18.77 8.32
CA GLY A 302 5.08 18.94 8.97
C GLY A 302 6.08 19.68 8.09
N THR A 303 7.35 19.60 8.46
CA THR A 303 8.44 20.25 7.71
C THR A 303 8.91 19.35 6.57
N ALA A 304 9.07 19.90 5.38
CA ALA A 304 9.60 19.19 4.21
C ALA A 304 11.01 18.64 4.49
N GLY A 305 11.22 17.38 4.15
CA GLY A 305 12.47 16.66 4.43
C GLY A 305 12.56 16.02 5.81
N ASP A 306 11.59 16.26 6.70
CA ASP A 306 11.41 15.44 7.91
C ASP A 306 10.79 14.09 7.54
N ILE A 307 11.39 13.00 8.05
CA ILE A 307 10.99 11.64 7.63
C ILE A 307 9.54 11.31 7.97
N LYS A 308 9.05 11.78 9.12
CA LYS A 308 7.67 11.54 9.54
C LYS A 308 6.68 12.35 8.71
N ALA A 309 7.03 13.64 8.45
CA ALA A 309 6.21 14.49 7.59
C ALA A 309 6.14 13.96 6.15
N GLU A 310 7.25 13.47 5.61
CA GLU A 310 7.29 12.88 4.27
C GLU A 310 6.49 11.56 4.21
N SER A 311 6.59 10.70 5.24
CA SER A 311 5.79 9.46 5.33
C SER A 311 4.29 9.77 5.41
N LEU A 312 3.87 10.70 6.27
CA LEU A 312 2.47 11.11 6.37
C LEU A 312 1.97 11.77 5.09
N ALA A 313 2.84 12.51 4.40
CA ALA A 313 2.51 13.09 3.08
C ALA A 313 2.20 12.00 2.06
N ILE A 314 3.05 10.97 1.94
CA ILE A 314 2.85 9.84 1.03
C ILE A 314 1.55 9.10 1.36
N LEU A 315 1.33 8.77 2.65
CA LEU A 315 0.12 8.08 3.09
C LEU A 315 -1.15 8.87 2.75
N SER A 316 -1.12 10.19 2.96
CA SER A 316 -2.25 11.08 2.65
C SER A 316 -2.49 11.21 1.15
N GLU A 317 -1.44 11.27 0.32
CA GLU A 317 -1.55 11.31 -1.15
C GLU A 317 -2.18 10.04 -1.72
N HIS A 318 -1.90 8.89 -1.09
CA HIS A 318 -2.46 7.59 -1.47
C HIS A 318 -3.78 7.24 -0.74
N ASN A 319 -4.33 8.18 0.04
CA ASN A 319 -5.57 7.99 0.81
C ASN A 319 -5.53 6.77 1.74
N ILE A 320 -4.37 6.51 2.32
CA ILE A 320 -4.18 5.43 3.27
C ILE A 320 -4.60 5.91 4.66
N ASP A 321 -5.57 5.23 5.26
CA ASP A 321 -6.05 5.54 6.60
C ASP A 321 -5.10 4.98 7.67
N VAL A 322 -4.44 5.87 8.38
CA VAL A 322 -3.53 5.55 9.49
C VAL A 322 -4.08 6.02 10.84
N THR A 323 -5.36 6.37 10.90
CA THR A 323 -6.02 6.82 12.13
C THR A 323 -5.97 5.69 13.18
N PRO A 324 -5.55 5.94 14.42
CA PRO A 324 -5.61 4.92 15.47
C PRO A 324 -7.02 4.36 15.64
N TYR A 325 -7.12 3.08 15.95
CA TYR A 325 -8.41 2.46 16.27
C TYR A 325 -8.98 3.08 17.55
N SER A 326 -10.28 3.32 17.59
CA SER A 326 -10.95 3.80 18.80
C SER A 326 -10.96 2.72 19.87
N GLN A 327 -11.05 3.13 21.12
CA GLN A 327 -11.09 2.19 22.26
C GLN A 327 -12.30 1.25 22.18
N GLU A 328 -13.42 1.75 21.67
CA GLU A 328 -14.65 0.97 21.47
C GLU A 328 -14.45 -0.19 20.46
N LEU A 329 -13.65 0.02 19.42
CA LEU A 329 -13.34 -1.02 18.45
C LEU A 329 -12.33 -2.05 18.98
N MET A 330 -11.63 -1.70 20.04
CA MET A 330 -10.63 -2.56 20.67
C MET A 330 -11.19 -3.35 21.87
N GLU A 331 -12.42 -3.04 22.30
CA GLU A 331 -13.09 -3.78 23.35
C GLU A 331 -13.36 -5.22 22.92
N GLY A 332 -13.04 -6.17 23.80
CA GLY A 332 -13.23 -7.61 23.57
C GLY A 332 -12.10 -8.28 22.76
N LEU A 333 -11.09 -7.54 22.29
CA LEU A 333 -9.92 -8.15 21.66
C LEU A 333 -9.04 -8.86 22.71
N PRO A 334 -8.35 -9.97 22.31
CA PRO A 334 -7.43 -10.65 23.17
C PRO A 334 -6.29 -9.70 23.61
N SER A 335 -5.82 -9.86 24.84
CA SER A 335 -4.61 -9.16 25.29
C SER A 335 -3.36 -9.73 24.58
N SER A 336 -2.23 -9.03 24.65
CA SER A 336 -0.97 -9.47 24.05
C SER A 336 -0.42 -10.77 24.66
N ASP A 337 -0.87 -11.11 25.87
CA ASP A 337 -0.52 -12.28 26.65
C ASP A 337 -1.66 -13.32 26.68
N TYR A 338 -2.56 -13.27 25.72
CA TYR A 338 -3.67 -14.20 25.59
C TYR A 338 -3.17 -15.64 25.45
N VAL A 339 -3.68 -16.51 26.33
CA VAL A 339 -3.42 -17.94 26.31
C VAL A 339 -4.65 -18.65 25.76
N LEU A 340 -4.45 -19.57 24.81
CA LEU A 340 -5.52 -20.34 24.19
C LEU A 340 -6.23 -21.21 25.24
N THR A 341 -7.55 -21.22 25.17
CA THR A 341 -8.42 -22.05 26.01
C THR A 341 -8.74 -23.37 25.31
N GLU A 342 -9.31 -24.34 26.06
CA GLU A 342 -9.80 -25.60 25.49
C GLU A 342 -10.88 -25.37 24.41
N ASP A 343 -11.71 -24.34 24.57
CA ASP A 343 -12.75 -23.99 23.60
C ASP A 343 -12.15 -23.45 22.28
N ASP A 344 -11.03 -22.72 22.33
CA ASP A 344 -10.33 -22.23 21.12
C ASP A 344 -9.74 -23.37 20.30
N ILE A 345 -9.31 -24.43 20.98
CA ILE A 345 -8.64 -25.60 20.39
C ILE A 345 -9.65 -26.62 19.86
N MET A 346 -10.83 -26.65 20.44
CA MET A 346 -11.84 -27.67 20.16
C MET A 346 -12.19 -27.72 18.66
N GLY A 347 -12.07 -28.93 18.08
CA GLY A 347 -12.40 -29.17 16.67
C GLY A 347 -11.30 -28.81 15.67
N ARG A 348 -10.11 -28.43 16.15
CA ARG A 348 -8.94 -28.19 15.33
C ARG A 348 -8.04 -29.42 15.21
N GLU A 349 -7.35 -29.60 14.11
CA GLU A 349 -6.29 -30.60 13.97
C GLU A 349 -5.06 -30.13 14.77
N ASP A 350 -4.44 -31.03 15.54
CA ASP A 350 -3.26 -30.74 16.35
C ASP A 350 -1.97 -30.98 15.58
N TRP A 351 -1.28 -29.88 15.22
CA TRP A 351 0.00 -29.87 14.52
C TRP A 351 1.15 -29.38 15.40
N ARG A 352 0.95 -29.27 16.71
CA ARG A 352 1.97 -28.77 17.66
C ARG A 352 3.21 -29.65 17.76
N HIS A 353 3.12 -30.90 17.35
CA HIS A 353 4.21 -31.88 17.36
C HIS A 353 4.91 -32.03 16.01
N GLU A 354 4.43 -31.38 14.99
CA GLU A 354 5.03 -31.39 13.65
C GLU A 354 6.06 -30.27 13.52
N CYS A 355 7.02 -30.44 12.61
CA CYS A 355 8.01 -29.42 12.32
C CYS A 355 7.36 -28.32 11.46
N VAL A 356 6.92 -27.25 12.12
CA VAL A 356 6.35 -26.06 11.51
C VAL A 356 7.26 -24.88 11.79
N PHE A 357 7.53 -24.04 10.79
CA PHE A 357 8.41 -22.88 10.92
C PHE A 357 7.97 -21.76 9.97
N THR A 358 8.41 -20.52 10.25
CA THR A 358 8.17 -19.36 9.38
C THR A 358 9.43 -18.97 8.62
N ILE A 359 9.29 -18.28 7.47
CA ILE A 359 10.41 -17.76 6.66
C ILE A 359 10.09 -16.31 6.28
N ASP A 360 10.80 -15.38 6.91
CA ASP A 360 10.48 -13.96 6.89
C ASP A 360 11.70 -13.07 6.70
N PRO A 361 11.54 -11.74 6.50
CA PRO A 361 12.64 -10.80 6.67
C PRO A 361 13.21 -10.82 8.09
N ASP A 362 14.52 -10.54 8.26
CA ASP A 362 15.18 -10.46 9.59
C ASP A 362 14.48 -9.54 10.60
N THR A 363 13.70 -8.59 10.13
CA THR A 363 13.01 -7.55 10.93
C THR A 363 11.52 -7.81 11.10
N ALA A 364 11.00 -8.94 10.62
CA ALA A 364 9.58 -9.26 10.71
C ALA A 364 9.16 -9.51 12.17
N VAL A 365 8.05 -8.94 12.54
CA VAL A 365 7.41 -9.07 13.86
C VAL A 365 6.03 -9.74 13.73
N ASP A 366 5.32 -9.41 12.66
CA ASP A 366 4.04 -10.03 12.32
C ASP A 366 4.33 -11.21 11.38
N LEU A 367 4.15 -12.42 11.91
CA LEU A 367 4.40 -13.68 11.19
C LEU A 367 3.04 -14.28 10.83
N ASP A 368 2.61 -14.06 9.58
CA ASP A 368 1.26 -14.39 9.15
C ASP A 368 1.15 -15.81 8.60
N ASP A 369 2.24 -16.38 8.12
CA ASP A 369 2.29 -17.69 7.48
C ASP A 369 3.45 -18.56 7.99
N ALA A 370 3.18 -19.84 8.10
CA ALA A 370 4.17 -20.87 8.43
C ALA A 370 4.05 -22.05 7.48
N VAL A 371 5.12 -22.81 7.36
CA VAL A 371 5.18 -23.97 6.48
C VAL A 371 5.62 -25.23 7.25
N SER A 372 5.17 -26.37 6.77
CA SER A 372 5.61 -27.69 7.23
C SER A 372 5.89 -28.62 6.05
N CYS A 373 6.81 -29.57 6.24
CA CYS A 373 7.09 -30.60 5.24
C CYS A 373 7.42 -31.92 5.95
N LYS A 374 6.71 -32.97 5.57
CA LYS A 374 6.89 -34.32 6.12
C LYS A 374 6.94 -35.36 5.00
N LEU A 375 7.93 -36.25 5.05
CA LEU A 375 7.99 -37.38 4.13
C LEU A 375 6.99 -38.46 4.57
N LEU A 376 6.12 -38.88 3.65
CA LEU A 376 5.12 -39.94 3.89
C LEU A 376 5.69 -41.32 3.57
N GLU A 377 5.08 -42.36 4.11
CA GLU A 377 5.49 -43.77 3.89
C GLU A 377 5.43 -44.19 2.41
N ASN A 378 4.58 -43.57 1.61
CA ASN A 378 4.46 -43.82 0.17
C ASN A 378 5.52 -43.10 -0.68
N GLY A 379 6.44 -42.36 -0.06
CA GLY A 379 7.49 -41.61 -0.72
C GLY A 379 7.07 -40.22 -1.24
N ASN A 380 5.82 -39.83 -1.06
CA ASN A 380 5.35 -38.45 -1.30
C ASN A 380 5.65 -37.55 -0.10
N TYR A 381 5.47 -36.25 -0.28
CA TYR A 381 5.59 -35.27 0.79
C TYR A 381 4.21 -34.75 1.20
N GLU A 382 3.98 -34.64 2.51
CA GLU A 382 2.89 -33.85 3.07
C GLU A 382 3.43 -32.43 3.32
N ILE A 383 2.88 -31.44 2.61
CA ILE A 383 3.30 -30.04 2.70
C ILE A 383 2.13 -29.25 3.25
N GLY A 384 2.36 -28.57 4.38
CA GLY A 384 1.40 -27.68 5.01
C GLY A 384 1.78 -26.21 4.81
N VAL A 385 0.77 -25.38 4.56
CA VAL A 385 0.82 -23.92 4.70
C VAL A 385 -0.20 -23.53 5.74
N HIS A 386 0.25 -22.89 6.80
CA HIS A 386 -0.52 -22.56 7.99
C HIS A 386 -0.62 -21.05 8.09
N ILE A 387 -1.83 -20.50 7.87
CA ILE A 387 -2.08 -19.06 7.93
C ILE A 387 -2.73 -18.74 9.28
N SER A 388 -2.29 -17.66 9.91
CA SER A 388 -2.87 -17.15 11.15
C SER A 388 -4.40 -17.01 11.06
N ASP A 389 -5.16 -17.65 11.98
CA ASP A 389 -6.64 -17.61 11.99
C ASP A 389 -7.17 -16.37 12.70
N VAL A 390 -6.94 -15.20 12.09
CA VAL A 390 -7.41 -13.90 12.59
C VAL A 390 -8.93 -13.87 12.76
N THR A 391 -9.65 -14.65 11.95
CA THR A 391 -11.13 -14.71 11.98
C THR A 391 -11.69 -15.34 13.25
N HIS A 392 -10.87 -16.02 14.03
CA HIS A 392 -11.26 -16.53 15.33
C HIS A 392 -11.53 -15.39 16.33
N PHE A 393 -10.79 -14.29 16.23
CA PHE A 393 -10.85 -13.15 17.14
C PHE A 393 -11.68 -11.97 16.60
N MET A 394 -12.19 -12.07 15.38
CA MET A 394 -12.90 -10.97 14.72
C MET A 394 -14.19 -11.48 14.07
N GLU A 395 -15.32 -11.02 14.59
CA GLU A 395 -16.63 -11.39 14.07
C GLU A 395 -16.89 -10.76 12.70
N PHE A 396 -17.44 -11.55 11.80
CA PHE A 396 -17.79 -11.12 10.44
C PHE A 396 -18.81 -9.96 10.47
N LEU A 397 -18.53 -8.91 9.68
CA LEU A 397 -19.30 -7.66 9.62
C LEU A 397 -19.39 -6.87 10.93
N SER A 398 -18.56 -7.19 11.93
CA SER A 398 -18.41 -6.33 13.11
C SER A 398 -17.91 -4.94 12.73
N PRO A 399 -18.09 -3.91 13.58
CA PRO A 399 -17.52 -2.59 13.33
C PRO A 399 -16.00 -2.61 13.11
N LEU A 400 -15.28 -3.52 13.78
CA LEU A 400 -13.86 -3.71 13.60
C LEU A 400 -13.54 -4.31 12.22
N ASP A 401 -14.24 -5.39 11.81
CA ASP A 401 -14.05 -6.03 10.50
C ASP A 401 -14.27 -5.03 9.35
N VAL A 402 -15.33 -4.22 9.44
CA VAL A 402 -15.60 -3.14 8.45
C VAL A 402 -14.47 -2.12 8.39
N GLN A 403 -13.88 -1.74 9.53
CA GLN A 403 -12.77 -0.78 9.57
C GLN A 403 -11.47 -1.40 9.05
N VAL A 404 -11.18 -2.65 9.41
CA VAL A 404 -10.03 -3.42 8.92
C VAL A 404 -10.12 -3.62 7.40
N ALA A 405 -11.29 -3.99 6.89
CA ALA A 405 -11.54 -4.14 5.45
C ALA A 405 -11.24 -2.85 4.66
N LYS A 406 -11.51 -1.67 5.22
CA LYS A 406 -11.16 -0.38 4.59
C LYS A 406 -9.65 -0.15 4.51
N ARG A 407 -8.88 -0.61 5.50
CA ARG A 407 -7.41 -0.51 5.48
C ARG A 407 -6.78 -1.47 4.48
N ALA A 408 -7.33 -2.66 4.36
CA ALA A 408 -7.00 -3.72 3.41
C ALA A 408 -5.58 -4.31 3.53
N THR A 409 -4.60 -3.59 4.08
CA THR A 409 -3.21 -4.05 4.18
C THR A 409 -2.44 -3.29 5.28
N THR A 410 -1.39 -3.90 5.79
CA THR A 410 -0.36 -3.22 6.59
C THR A 410 0.57 -2.45 5.66
N VAL A 411 0.95 -1.22 6.04
CA VAL A 411 1.84 -0.36 5.25
C VAL A 411 3.16 -0.17 5.99
N TYR A 412 4.25 -0.57 5.34
CA TYR A 412 5.61 -0.47 5.86
C TYR A 412 6.30 0.78 5.32
N MET A 413 6.47 1.78 6.19
CA MET A 413 7.23 2.99 5.89
C MET A 413 8.62 2.91 6.53
N THR A 414 9.52 3.81 6.14
CA THR A 414 10.89 3.84 6.65
C THR A 414 10.99 4.23 8.13
N ASP A 415 10.01 4.93 8.64
CA ASP A 415 9.96 5.45 10.01
C ASP A 415 9.00 4.66 10.92
N ASN A 416 8.01 3.99 10.37
CA ASN A 416 6.99 3.28 11.15
C ASN A 416 6.27 2.22 10.32
N VAL A 417 5.65 1.26 11.00
CA VAL A 417 4.71 0.29 10.43
C VAL A 417 3.29 0.68 10.81
N TYR A 418 2.42 0.83 9.81
CA TYR A 418 1.01 1.15 9.98
C TYR A 418 0.19 -0.12 9.76
N HIS A 419 -0.15 -0.78 10.85
CA HIS A 419 -0.80 -2.09 10.82
C HIS A 419 -2.23 -2.02 10.30
N MET A 420 -2.61 -3.02 9.48
CA MET A 420 -3.99 -3.25 9.08
C MET A 420 -4.88 -3.58 10.29
N LEU A 421 -4.41 -4.47 11.15
CA LEU A 421 -5.09 -4.91 12.35
C LEU A 421 -4.70 -4.06 13.57
N PRO A 422 -5.51 -4.01 14.64
CA PRO A 422 -5.06 -3.53 15.93
C PRO A 422 -3.82 -4.28 16.42
N LYS A 423 -2.86 -3.57 17.00
CA LYS A 423 -1.59 -4.15 17.44
C LYS A 423 -1.74 -5.36 18.37
N GLN A 424 -2.73 -5.33 19.26
CA GLN A 424 -3.04 -6.46 20.15
C GLN A 424 -3.40 -7.72 19.35
N LEU A 425 -4.19 -7.56 18.29
CA LEU A 425 -4.59 -8.67 17.44
C LEU A 425 -3.41 -9.19 16.59
N CYS A 426 -2.57 -8.30 16.05
CA CYS A 426 -1.32 -8.69 15.40
C CYS A 426 -0.48 -9.60 16.31
N GLN A 427 -0.29 -9.20 17.57
CA GLN A 427 0.51 -9.96 18.54
C GLN A 427 -0.12 -11.31 18.92
N ALA A 428 -1.45 -11.33 19.14
CA ALA A 428 -2.15 -12.57 19.47
C ALA A 428 -2.10 -13.59 18.31
N CYS A 429 -2.16 -13.11 17.07
CA CYS A 429 -2.20 -13.94 15.87
C CYS A 429 -0.83 -14.30 15.30
N SER A 430 0.22 -13.50 15.54
CA SER A 430 1.57 -13.74 14.99
C SER A 430 2.09 -15.13 15.40
N LEU A 431 2.58 -15.90 14.41
CA LEU A 431 3.03 -17.29 14.55
C LEU A 431 4.41 -17.38 15.18
N LEU A 432 4.61 -16.73 16.33
CA LEU A 432 5.86 -16.67 17.04
C LEU A 432 6.33 -18.07 17.50
N PRO A 433 7.64 -18.36 17.47
CA PRO A 433 8.18 -19.64 17.90
C PRO A 433 7.86 -19.96 19.36
N GLY A 434 7.64 -21.26 19.64
CA GLY A 434 7.42 -21.77 20.99
C GLY A 434 6.08 -21.41 21.61
N GLN A 435 5.14 -20.87 20.82
CA GLN A 435 3.79 -20.52 21.28
C GLN A 435 2.75 -21.29 20.47
N ASP A 436 1.71 -21.77 21.18
CA ASP A 436 0.55 -22.38 20.53
C ASP A 436 -0.26 -21.30 19.82
N LYS A 437 -0.52 -21.48 18.52
CA LYS A 437 -1.21 -20.51 17.66
C LYS A 437 -2.31 -21.17 16.83
N LEU A 438 -3.40 -20.45 16.66
CA LEU A 438 -4.52 -20.89 15.84
C LEU A 438 -4.26 -20.55 14.39
N THR A 439 -4.43 -21.54 13.51
CA THR A 439 -4.23 -21.39 12.08
C THR A 439 -5.36 -21.98 11.25
N PHE A 440 -5.51 -21.48 10.04
CA PHE A 440 -6.27 -22.09 8.97
C PHE A 440 -5.26 -22.61 7.95
N SER A 441 -5.28 -23.92 7.71
CA SER A 441 -4.22 -24.59 6.97
C SER A 441 -4.72 -25.24 5.71
N VAL A 442 -3.87 -25.19 4.68
CA VAL A 442 -3.98 -26.05 3.51
C VAL A 442 -2.86 -27.08 3.55
N ILE A 443 -3.20 -28.33 3.40
CA ILE A 443 -2.27 -29.45 3.43
C ILE A 443 -2.36 -30.19 2.08
N TRP A 444 -1.23 -30.30 1.41
CA TRP A 444 -1.10 -31.04 0.14
C TRP A 444 -0.30 -32.32 0.35
N GLU A 445 -0.75 -33.39 -0.33
CA GLU A 445 0.13 -34.48 -0.65
C GLU A 445 0.76 -34.20 -2.02
N MET A 446 2.08 -34.19 -2.09
CA MET A 446 2.83 -33.88 -3.31
C MET A 446 3.86 -34.96 -3.62
N THR A 447 3.98 -35.27 -4.89
CA THR A 447 5.03 -36.17 -5.38
C THR A 447 6.41 -35.49 -5.34
N THR A 448 7.49 -36.27 -5.47
CA THR A 448 8.88 -35.73 -5.50
C THR A 448 9.16 -34.80 -6.68
N ASP A 449 8.34 -34.86 -7.74
CA ASP A 449 8.39 -33.96 -8.90
C ASP A 449 7.45 -32.74 -8.78
N GLY A 450 6.89 -32.52 -7.57
CA GLY A 450 6.12 -31.32 -7.26
C GLY A 450 4.65 -31.34 -7.73
N LYS A 451 4.10 -32.50 -8.10
CA LYS A 451 2.69 -32.61 -8.47
C LYS A 451 1.81 -32.82 -7.26
N VAL A 452 0.74 -32.04 -7.15
CA VAL A 452 -0.27 -32.20 -6.10
C VAL A 452 -1.13 -33.42 -6.42
N VAL A 453 -1.15 -34.38 -5.49
CA VAL A 453 -1.94 -35.61 -5.55
C VAL A 453 -3.28 -35.42 -4.84
N ALA A 454 -3.24 -34.78 -3.67
CA ALA A 454 -4.41 -34.51 -2.85
C ALA A 454 -4.24 -33.16 -2.14
N SER A 455 -5.37 -32.54 -1.75
CA SER A 455 -5.38 -31.34 -0.93
C SER A 455 -6.53 -31.38 0.08
N ARG A 456 -6.31 -30.83 1.27
CA ARG A 456 -7.34 -30.64 2.28
C ARG A 456 -7.15 -29.29 2.99
N PHE A 457 -8.22 -28.77 3.54
CA PHE A 457 -8.25 -27.54 4.32
C PHE A 457 -8.77 -27.86 5.70
N SER A 458 -8.14 -27.29 6.73
CA SER A 458 -8.54 -27.50 8.10
C SER A 458 -8.21 -26.29 8.98
N LYS A 459 -9.00 -26.11 10.03
CA LYS A 459 -8.58 -25.30 11.16
C LYS A 459 -7.61 -26.12 11.99
N THR A 460 -6.44 -25.56 12.29
CA THR A 460 -5.36 -26.25 12.96
C THR A 460 -4.88 -25.46 14.17
N ILE A 461 -4.13 -26.12 15.05
CA ILE A 461 -3.30 -25.49 16.06
C ILE A 461 -1.86 -25.91 15.83
N ILE A 462 -0.96 -24.96 15.77
CA ILE A 462 0.47 -25.18 15.54
C ILE A 462 1.29 -24.64 16.71
N ASN A 463 2.54 -25.11 16.81
CA ASN A 463 3.59 -24.49 17.60
C ASN A 463 4.83 -24.37 16.70
N SER A 464 5.12 -23.15 16.25
CA SER A 464 6.26 -22.92 15.36
C SER A 464 7.56 -23.23 16.10
N CYS A 465 8.43 -24.06 15.50
CA CYS A 465 9.70 -24.42 16.09
C CYS A 465 10.78 -23.35 15.90
N CYS A 466 10.68 -22.50 14.87
CA CYS A 466 11.60 -21.40 14.66
C CYS A 466 11.08 -20.37 13.65
N GLN A 467 11.64 -19.18 13.73
CA GLN A 467 11.53 -18.13 12.71
C GLN A 467 12.82 -18.11 11.88
N MET A 468 12.76 -18.48 10.61
CA MET A 468 13.89 -18.37 9.69
C MET A 468 13.89 -17.01 9.00
N ALA A 469 15.08 -16.44 8.83
CA ALA A 469 15.25 -15.36 7.87
C ALA A 469 15.44 -15.93 6.44
N TYR A 470 15.04 -15.16 5.40
CA TYR A 470 15.24 -15.54 3.99
C TYR A 470 16.67 -15.98 3.68
N LYS A 471 17.68 -15.31 4.26
CA LYS A 471 19.10 -15.67 4.09
C LYS A 471 19.41 -17.07 4.61
N HIS A 472 18.77 -17.50 5.71
CA HIS A 472 18.96 -18.83 6.28
C HIS A 472 18.35 -19.89 5.35
N ALA A 473 17.10 -19.70 4.92
CA ALA A 473 16.44 -20.59 3.97
C ALA A 473 17.24 -20.72 2.66
N GLN A 474 17.74 -19.60 2.12
CA GLN A 474 18.57 -19.59 0.91
C GLN A 474 19.87 -20.39 1.10
N THR A 475 20.53 -20.24 2.27
CA THR A 475 21.75 -21.00 2.60
C THR A 475 21.49 -22.50 2.60
N PHE A 476 20.34 -22.95 3.11
CA PHE A 476 19.96 -24.37 3.07
C PHE A 476 19.72 -24.89 1.66
N ILE A 477 19.02 -24.09 0.83
CA ILE A 477 18.74 -24.48 -0.56
C ILE A 477 20.05 -24.64 -1.35
N GLU A 478 21.00 -23.72 -1.17
CA GLU A 478 22.26 -23.71 -1.90
C GLU A 478 23.27 -24.74 -1.36
N ASN A 479 23.28 -25.01 -0.07
CA ASN A 479 24.25 -25.84 0.60
C ASN A 479 23.63 -26.80 1.63
N PRO A 480 22.79 -27.75 1.22
CA PRO A 480 22.03 -28.61 2.14
C PRO A 480 22.94 -29.52 3.03
N SER A 481 24.21 -29.66 2.67
CA SER A 481 25.19 -30.45 3.43
C SER A 481 25.98 -29.64 4.46
N ASN A 482 25.84 -28.31 4.48
CA ASN A 482 26.55 -27.48 5.44
C ASN A 482 25.92 -27.59 6.84
N LYS A 483 26.76 -27.41 7.86
CA LYS A 483 26.25 -27.20 9.21
C LYS A 483 25.45 -25.91 9.27
N TRP A 484 24.39 -25.91 10.07
CA TRP A 484 23.61 -24.74 10.37
C TRP A 484 24.51 -23.56 10.77
N PRO A 485 24.24 -22.34 10.32
CA PRO A 485 24.91 -21.15 10.83
C PRO A 485 24.75 -21.06 12.35
N ASP A 486 25.82 -20.62 13.05
CA ASP A 486 25.82 -20.54 14.52
C ASP A 486 24.69 -19.59 15.05
N ASP A 487 24.36 -18.55 14.32
CA ASP A 487 23.24 -17.63 14.63
C ASP A 487 21.88 -18.36 14.60
N PHE A 488 21.67 -19.26 13.68
CA PHE A 488 20.46 -20.08 13.60
C PHE A 488 20.36 -21.12 14.72
N LEU A 489 21.49 -21.76 15.06
CA LEU A 489 21.53 -22.69 16.18
C LEU A 489 21.25 -22.02 17.53
N ASN A 490 21.49 -20.72 17.65
CA ASN A 490 21.16 -19.95 18.83
C ASN A 490 19.67 -19.65 18.92
N ILE A 491 19.01 -19.40 17.80
CA ILE A 491 17.54 -19.19 17.72
C ILE A 491 16.79 -20.49 18.07
N MET A 492 17.33 -21.64 17.69
CA MET A 492 16.73 -22.97 17.98
C MET A 492 16.98 -23.47 19.40
N LYS A 493 17.80 -22.81 20.19
CA LYS A 493 18.17 -23.25 21.57
C LYS A 493 17.37 -22.56 22.67
N ASP A 494 16.75 -21.45 22.40
CA ASP A 494 15.90 -20.68 23.35
C ASP A 494 14.43 -21.05 23.17
#